data_8df0bb1f63e9df3bb8304e497ba47105
#
_entry.id   8df0bb1f63e9df3bb8304e497ba47105
#
_cell.length_a   1.000
_cell.length_b   1.000
_cell.length_c   1.000
_cell.angle_alpha   90.00
_cell.angle_beta   90.00
_cell.angle_gamma   90.00
#
_symmetry.space_group_name_H-M   'P 1'
#
loop_
_entity.id
_entity.type
_entity.pdbx_description
1 polymer ?
#
loop_
_entity_poly.entity_id
_entity_poly.type
_entity_poly.pdbx_seq_one_letter_code
_entity_poly.pdbx_strand_id
1 'polypeptide(L)'
;SRGFGDVYKRQSKLASRFGKKELATVSCIVATVLEVICFVLKPTNVWVYVGFFCAAFICLGFFNTIIWAMITDVIDDSEVRNGIREDGTIYAVYSFARKLGQAFSSGLTGGLLTMIGYSAATAFDPEVTMGIFNISCIAPAIGFVAVALSLFFIYPLTKQKVEENVAALAQRHNK
;
A
#
# COMPACT_ATOMS: atom_id res chain seq x y z
N SER A 1 21.80 -13.41 3.73
CA SER A 1 21.18 -12.45 2.77
C SER A 1 20.60 -13.08 1.48
N ARG A 2 20.59 -14.42 1.32
CA ARG A 2 20.02 -15.07 0.12
C ARG A 2 18.49 -15.02 0.06
N GLY A 3 17.79 -14.97 1.21
CA GLY A 3 16.31 -15.01 1.27
C GLY A 3 15.62 -13.76 0.72
N PHE A 4 16.18 -12.57 0.94
CA PHE A 4 15.58 -11.32 0.43
C PHE A 4 15.66 -11.23 -1.11
N GLY A 5 16.78 -11.66 -1.72
CA GLY A 5 16.94 -11.67 -3.17
C GLY A 5 15.95 -12.60 -3.89
N ASP A 6 15.60 -13.73 -3.27
CA ASP A 6 14.63 -14.67 -3.86
C ASP A 6 13.19 -14.18 -3.75
N VAL A 7 12.84 -13.45 -2.68
CA VAL A 7 11.53 -12.79 -2.55
C VAL A 7 11.35 -11.71 -3.62
N TYR A 8 12.36 -10.85 -3.83
CA TYR A 8 12.34 -9.83 -4.89
C TYR A 8 12.22 -10.44 -6.29
N LYS A 9 12.96 -11.51 -6.59
CA LYS A 9 12.87 -12.21 -7.89
C LYS A 9 11.50 -12.83 -8.13
N ARG A 10 10.89 -13.43 -7.10
CA ARG A 10 9.53 -13.99 -7.19
C ARG A 10 8.49 -12.89 -7.39
N GLN A 11 8.61 -11.79 -6.67
CA GLN A 11 7.72 -10.64 -6.77
C GLN A 11 7.78 -9.99 -8.16
N SER A 12 8.99 -9.82 -8.74
CA SER A 12 9.13 -9.28 -10.08
C SER A 12 8.55 -10.22 -11.15
N LYS A 13 8.69 -11.55 -10.99
CA LYS A 13 8.04 -12.55 -11.87
C LYS A 13 6.51 -12.54 -11.74
N LEU A 14 5.96 -12.38 -10.53
CA LEU A 14 4.52 -12.23 -10.34
C LEU A 14 4.01 -10.93 -10.99
N ALA A 15 4.69 -9.82 -10.76
CA ALA A 15 4.33 -8.52 -11.32
C ALA A 15 4.38 -8.51 -12.85
N SER A 16 5.35 -9.19 -13.47
CA SER A 16 5.42 -9.32 -14.93
C SER A 16 4.32 -10.22 -15.49
N ARG A 17 3.84 -11.21 -14.72
CA ARG A 17 2.81 -12.15 -15.17
C ARG A 17 1.39 -11.59 -15.02
N PHE A 18 1.07 -10.99 -13.89
CA PHE A 18 -0.28 -10.54 -13.53
C PHE A 18 -0.53 -9.05 -13.74
N GLY A 19 0.53 -8.24 -13.84
CA GLY A 19 0.43 -6.78 -13.84
C GLY A 19 0.68 -6.19 -12.44
N LYS A 20 1.33 -5.02 -12.40
CA LYS A 20 1.67 -4.34 -11.14
C LYS A 20 0.42 -3.79 -10.46
N LYS A 21 -0.50 -3.19 -11.24
CA LYS A 21 -1.79 -2.66 -10.77
C LYS A 21 -2.63 -3.74 -10.09
N GLU A 22 -2.81 -4.87 -10.78
CA GLU A 22 -3.61 -5.99 -10.31
C GLU A 22 -3.03 -6.58 -9.03
N LEU A 23 -1.72 -6.78 -8.99
CA LEU A 23 -1.04 -7.34 -7.81
C LEU A 23 -1.10 -6.41 -6.60
N ALA A 24 -0.93 -5.10 -6.80
CA ALA A 24 -1.08 -4.10 -5.75
C ALA A 24 -2.52 -4.06 -5.21
N THR A 25 -3.51 -4.08 -6.10
CA THR A 25 -4.93 -4.11 -5.73
C THR A 25 -5.30 -5.36 -4.93
N VAL A 26 -4.86 -6.54 -5.40
CA VAL A 26 -5.09 -7.81 -4.69
C VAL A 26 -4.44 -7.79 -3.30
N SER A 27 -3.21 -7.27 -3.17
CA SER A 27 -2.55 -7.15 -1.87
C SER A 27 -3.35 -6.29 -0.88
N CYS A 28 -3.92 -5.18 -1.33
CA CYS A 28 -4.79 -4.33 -0.52
C CYS A 28 -6.10 -5.02 -0.14
N ILE A 29 -6.72 -5.76 -1.08
CA ILE A 29 -7.96 -6.52 -0.80
C ILE A 29 -7.70 -7.62 0.24
N VAL A 30 -6.60 -8.39 0.09
CA VAL A 30 -6.25 -9.43 1.05
C VAL A 30 -5.98 -8.84 2.44
N ALA A 31 -5.25 -7.71 2.52
CA ALA A 31 -5.03 -7.02 3.79
C ALA A 31 -6.36 -6.57 4.43
N THR A 32 -7.27 -5.98 3.64
CA THR A 32 -8.61 -5.60 4.12
C THR A 32 -9.38 -6.79 4.68
N VAL A 33 -9.39 -7.91 3.96
CA VAL A 33 -10.08 -9.14 4.40
C VAL A 33 -9.51 -9.66 5.72
N LEU A 34 -8.19 -9.66 5.88
CA LEU A 34 -7.52 -10.08 7.12
C LEU A 34 -7.91 -9.19 8.30
N GLU A 35 -7.92 -7.86 8.12
CA GLU A 35 -8.32 -6.91 9.16
C GLU A 35 -9.81 -7.05 9.53
N VAL A 36 -10.68 -7.23 8.54
CA VAL A 36 -12.13 -7.44 8.78
C VAL A 36 -12.38 -8.76 9.51
N ILE A 37 -11.69 -9.84 9.12
CA ILE A 37 -11.80 -11.14 9.81
C ILE A 37 -11.32 -10.99 11.26
N CYS A 38 -10.19 -10.34 11.48
CA CYS A 38 -9.67 -10.08 12.84
C CYS A 38 -10.68 -9.30 13.67
N PHE A 39 -11.28 -8.23 13.11
CA PHE A 39 -12.30 -7.42 13.76
C PHE A 39 -13.55 -8.21 14.15
N VAL A 40 -14.02 -9.11 13.28
CA VAL A 40 -15.21 -9.95 13.52
C VAL A 40 -14.93 -11.03 14.55
N LEU A 41 -13.78 -11.69 14.48
CA LEU A 41 -13.40 -12.78 15.37
C LEU A 41 -13.12 -12.32 16.79
N LYS A 42 -12.68 -11.06 16.98
CA LYS A 42 -12.31 -10.48 18.28
C LYS A 42 -11.46 -11.46 19.11
N PRO A 43 -10.29 -11.88 18.61
CA PRO A 43 -9.51 -12.93 19.26
C PRO A 43 -9.12 -12.50 20.67
N THR A 44 -9.43 -13.34 21.65
CA THR A 44 -9.01 -13.16 23.06
C THR A 44 -7.54 -13.48 23.28
N ASN A 45 -6.95 -14.28 22.39
CA ASN A 45 -5.55 -14.63 22.43
C ASN A 45 -4.73 -13.59 21.62
N VAL A 46 -3.83 -12.90 22.33
CA VAL A 46 -2.92 -11.89 21.75
C VAL A 46 -2.11 -12.43 20.57
N TRP A 47 -1.66 -13.68 20.62
CA TRP A 47 -0.85 -14.26 19.55
C TRP A 47 -1.64 -14.45 18.24
N VAL A 48 -2.94 -14.72 18.35
CA VAL A 48 -3.82 -14.79 17.17
C VAL A 48 -3.99 -13.41 16.55
N TYR A 49 -4.21 -12.38 17.35
CA TYR A 49 -4.25 -10.99 16.89
C TYR A 49 -2.95 -10.58 16.20
N VAL A 50 -1.81 -10.84 16.83
CA VAL A 50 -0.47 -10.56 16.27
C VAL A 50 -0.27 -11.30 14.94
N GLY A 51 -0.76 -12.55 14.83
CA GLY A 51 -0.71 -13.31 13.58
C GLY A 51 -1.45 -12.65 12.43
N PHE A 52 -2.68 -12.17 12.65
CA PHE A 52 -3.44 -11.41 11.66
C PHE A 52 -2.72 -10.11 11.26
N PHE A 53 -2.22 -9.39 12.25
CA PHE A 53 -1.50 -8.14 12.03
C PHE A 53 -0.22 -8.37 11.21
N CYS A 54 0.59 -9.37 11.55
CA CYS A 54 1.77 -9.73 10.76
C CYS A 54 1.42 -10.11 9.31
N ALA A 55 0.35 -10.85 9.10
CA ALA A 55 -0.11 -11.20 7.75
C ALA A 55 -0.52 -9.96 6.94
N ALA A 56 -1.25 -9.03 7.54
CA ALA A 56 -1.60 -7.75 6.91
C ALA A 56 -0.36 -6.90 6.61
N PHE A 57 0.63 -6.86 7.50
CA PHE A 57 1.90 -6.17 7.28
C PHE A 57 2.73 -6.78 6.14
N ILE A 58 2.68 -8.10 5.95
CA ILE A 58 3.31 -8.74 4.78
C ILE A 58 2.65 -8.24 3.48
N CYS A 59 1.32 -8.16 3.43
CA CYS A 59 0.60 -7.60 2.28
C CYS A 59 0.98 -6.13 2.03
N LEU A 60 1.10 -5.32 3.08
CA LEU A 60 1.57 -3.94 3.00
C LEU A 60 3.02 -3.85 2.49
N GLY A 61 3.89 -4.74 2.90
CA GLY A 61 5.27 -4.86 2.41
C GLY A 61 5.31 -5.14 0.89
N PHE A 62 4.47 -6.06 0.42
CA PHE A 62 4.29 -6.34 -1.01
C PHE A 62 3.82 -5.09 -1.76
N PHE A 63 2.79 -4.42 -1.28
CA PHE A 63 2.29 -3.18 -1.85
C PHE A 63 3.38 -2.11 -1.93
N ASN A 64 4.10 -1.87 -0.84
CA ASN A 64 5.19 -0.86 -0.80
C ASN A 64 6.29 -1.13 -1.83
N THR A 65 6.60 -2.39 -2.11
CA THR A 65 7.61 -2.73 -3.13
C THR A 65 7.09 -2.49 -4.54
N ILE A 66 5.82 -2.85 -4.80
CA ILE A 66 5.21 -2.70 -6.12
C ILE A 66 5.02 -1.22 -6.46
N ILE A 67 4.66 -0.36 -5.50
CA ILE A 67 4.41 1.06 -5.75
C ILE A 67 5.63 1.78 -6.32
N TRP A 68 6.85 1.41 -5.90
CA TRP A 68 8.07 1.97 -6.47
C TRP A 68 8.23 1.62 -7.95
N ALA A 69 7.91 0.38 -8.33
CA ALA A 69 7.91 -0.04 -9.73
C ALA A 69 6.80 0.63 -10.54
N MET A 70 5.64 0.93 -9.93
CA MET A 70 4.55 1.67 -10.58
C MET A 70 4.90 3.13 -10.84
N ILE A 71 5.70 3.77 -9.96
CA ILE A 71 6.18 5.14 -10.19
C ILE A 71 7.07 5.20 -11.43
N THR A 72 7.93 4.21 -11.63
CA THR A 72 8.75 4.11 -12.84
C THR A 72 7.87 4.01 -14.10
N ASP A 73 6.77 3.24 -14.04
CA ASP A 73 5.82 3.17 -15.17
C ASP A 73 5.14 4.53 -15.44
N VAL A 74 4.87 5.32 -14.41
CA VAL A 74 4.32 6.69 -14.57
C VAL A 74 5.34 7.62 -15.22
N ILE A 75 6.62 7.49 -14.86
CA ILE A 75 7.71 8.27 -15.48
C ILE A 75 7.81 7.91 -16.97
N ASP A 76 7.80 6.62 -17.31
CA ASP A 76 7.88 6.14 -18.68
C ASP A 76 6.65 6.60 -19.50
N ASP A 77 5.44 6.56 -18.93
CA ASP A 77 4.23 7.08 -19.58
C ASP A 77 4.30 8.60 -19.81
N SER A 78 4.83 9.35 -18.85
CA SER A 78 5.05 10.79 -18.97
C SER A 78 6.05 11.10 -20.10
N GLU A 79 7.13 10.36 -20.18
CA GLU A 79 8.14 10.52 -21.24
C GLU A 79 7.56 10.22 -22.63
N VAL A 80 6.73 9.17 -22.75
CA VAL A 80 6.05 8.85 -24.02
C VAL A 80 5.13 9.97 -24.46
N ARG A 81 4.38 10.57 -23.54
CA ARG A 81 3.40 11.64 -23.82
C ARG A 81 4.04 13.00 -24.07
N ASN A 82 5.01 13.38 -23.25
CA ASN A 82 5.56 14.73 -23.24
C ASN A 82 6.88 14.84 -24.02
N GLY A 83 7.51 13.71 -24.33
CA GLY A 83 8.81 13.69 -25.04
C GLY A 83 10.01 14.01 -24.17
N ILE A 84 9.81 14.31 -22.89
CA ILE A 84 10.85 14.68 -21.92
C ILE A 84 10.73 13.75 -20.71
N ARG A 85 11.86 13.25 -20.23
CA ARG A 85 11.93 12.42 -19.03
C ARG A 85 12.08 13.30 -17.78
N GLU A 86 11.08 13.26 -16.89
CA GLU A 86 11.01 14.11 -15.69
C GLU A 86 11.01 13.28 -14.40
N ASP A 87 12.03 12.41 -14.22
CA ASP A 87 12.14 11.58 -13.01
C ASP A 87 12.06 12.39 -11.71
N GLY A 88 12.83 13.48 -11.65
CA GLY A 88 12.91 14.32 -10.44
C GLY A 88 11.57 14.92 -10.02
N THR A 89 10.81 15.44 -10.98
CA THR A 89 9.51 16.06 -10.72
C THR A 89 8.50 15.02 -10.19
N ILE A 90 8.42 13.86 -10.84
CA ILE A 90 7.46 12.82 -10.47
C ILE A 90 7.80 12.23 -9.09
N TYR A 91 9.09 11.96 -8.82
CA TYR A 91 9.52 11.49 -7.49
C TYR A 91 9.31 12.54 -6.40
N ALA A 92 9.50 13.83 -6.70
CA ALA A 92 9.25 14.91 -5.74
C ALA A 92 7.76 14.99 -5.36
N VAL A 93 6.86 14.97 -6.35
CA VAL A 93 5.41 14.97 -6.13
C VAL A 93 4.97 13.75 -5.33
N TYR A 94 5.44 12.55 -5.70
CA TYR A 94 5.16 11.32 -4.96
C TYR A 94 5.63 11.41 -3.51
N SER A 95 6.88 11.85 -3.29
CA SER A 95 7.47 11.95 -1.95
C SER A 95 6.72 12.96 -1.09
N PHE A 96 6.32 14.09 -1.66
CA PHE A 96 5.51 15.10 -0.99
C PHE A 96 4.14 14.53 -0.59
N ALA A 97 3.42 13.92 -1.53
CA ALA A 97 2.12 13.31 -1.27
C ALA A 97 2.20 12.21 -0.19
N ARG A 98 3.26 11.39 -0.22
CA ARG A 98 3.51 10.36 0.79
C ARG A 98 3.75 10.98 2.17
N LYS A 99 4.55 12.03 2.27
CA LYS A 99 4.81 12.75 3.55
C LYS A 99 3.56 13.41 4.09
N LEU A 100 2.77 14.01 3.23
CA LEU A 100 1.49 14.60 3.60
C LEU A 100 0.52 13.53 4.13
N GLY A 101 0.44 12.39 3.47
CA GLY A 101 -0.36 11.25 3.93
C GLY A 101 0.11 10.70 5.29
N GLN A 102 1.42 10.60 5.52
CA GLN A 102 1.97 10.20 6.82
C GLN A 102 1.60 11.18 7.94
N ALA A 103 1.71 12.49 7.68
CA ALA A 103 1.34 13.52 8.66
C ALA A 103 -0.16 13.46 8.99
N PHE A 104 -1.02 13.33 7.97
CA PHE A 104 -2.46 13.19 8.14
C PHE A 104 -2.80 11.92 8.94
N SER A 105 -2.21 10.77 8.60
CA SER A 105 -2.41 9.51 9.31
C SER A 105 -2.02 9.59 10.79
N SER A 106 -0.89 10.25 11.09
CA SER A 106 -0.44 10.44 12.47
C SER A 106 -1.40 11.32 13.26
N GLY A 107 -1.87 12.42 12.66
CA GLY A 107 -2.87 13.30 13.27
C GLY A 107 -4.21 12.59 13.50
N LEU A 108 -4.67 11.82 12.53
CA LEU A 108 -5.89 11.03 12.63
C LEU A 108 -5.79 9.98 13.75
N THR A 109 -4.66 9.27 13.84
CA THR A 109 -4.42 8.30 14.91
C THR A 109 -4.49 8.94 16.29
N GLY A 110 -3.81 10.08 16.48
CA GLY A 110 -3.86 10.83 17.74
C GLY A 110 -5.29 11.29 18.09
N GLY A 111 -6.02 11.80 17.10
CA GLY A 111 -7.42 12.19 17.27
C GLY A 111 -8.32 11.02 17.68
N LEU A 112 -8.20 9.87 17.00
CA LEU A 112 -8.97 8.66 17.31
C LEU A 112 -8.66 8.13 18.72
N LEU A 113 -7.38 8.13 19.14
CA LEU A 113 -6.99 7.72 20.48
C LEU A 113 -7.55 8.66 21.54
N THR A 114 -7.57 9.96 21.27
CA THR A 114 -8.19 10.95 22.18
C THR A 114 -9.69 10.72 22.31
N MET A 115 -10.39 10.42 21.24
CA MET A 115 -11.83 10.16 21.24
C MET A 115 -12.24 8.96 22.09
N ILE A 116 -11.41 7.92 22.19
CA ILE A 116 -11.64 6.76 23.05
C ILE A 116 -11.13 6.96 24.49
N GLY A 117 -10.65 8.15 24.84
CA GLY A 117 -10.16 8.46 26.18
C GLY A 117 -8.81 7.84 26.53
N TYR A 118 -7.98 7.53 25.54
CA TYR A 118 -6.66 6.97 25.78
C TYR A 118 -5.73 7.96 26.49
N SER A 119 -5.19 7.53 27.61
CA SER A 119 -4.13 8.20 28.36
C SER A 119 -3.24 7.16 29.04
N ALA A 120 -2.09 7.59 29.59
CA ALA A 120 -1.23 6.68 30.34
C ALA A 120 -1.93 6.03 31.55
N ALA A 121 -2.90 6.71 32.14
CA ALA A 121 -3.68 6.19 33.28
C ALA A 121 -4.79 5.22 32.86
N THR A 122 -5.38 5.40 31.68
CA THR A 122 -6.53 4.62 31.19
C THR A 122 -6.17 3.54 30.17
N ALA A 123 -4.86 3.41 29.82
CA ALA A 123 -4.39 2.53 28.76
C ALA A 123 -4.80 1.05 28.91
N PHE A 124 -5.03 0.59 30.15
CA PHE A 124 -5.43 -0.78 30.46
C PHE A 124 -6.93 -0.93 30.79
N ASP A 125 -7.70 0.14 30.72
CA ASP A 125 -9.13 0.05 30.92
C ASP A 125 -9.77 -0.78 29.81
N PRO A 126 -10.71 -1.69 30.12
CA PRO A 126 -11.31 -2.59 29.14
C PRO A 126 -11.95 -1.86 27.95
N GLU A 127 -12.61 -0.72 28.21
CA GLU A 127 -13.25 0.08 27.15
C GLU A 127 -12.23 0.72 26.22
N VAL A 128 -11.16 1.27 26.78
CA VAL A 128 -10.07 1.89 25.99
C VAL A 128 -9.31 0.83 25.19
N THR A 129 -9.03 -0.32 25.81
CA THR A 129 -8.36 -1.44 25.12
C THR A 129 -9.21 -1.95 23.95
N MET A 130 -10.54 -2.09 24.14
CA MET A 130 -11.45 -2.46 23.06
C MET A 130 -11.51 -1.36 21.98
N GLY A 131 -11.47 -0.10 22.35
CA GLY A 131 -11.39 1.03 21.45
C GLY A 131 -10.13 1.00 20.58
N ILE A 132 -8.96 0.74 21.19
CA ILE A 132 -7.68 0.57 20.49
C ILE A 132 -7.76 -0.59 19.48
N PHE A 133 -8.29 -1.74 19.91
CA PHE A 133 -8.47 -2.90 19.04
C PHE A 133 -9.36 -2.55 17.84
N ASN A 134 -10.49 -1.90 18.05
CA ASN A 134 -11.40 -1.50 16.97
C ASN A 134 -10.71 -0.54 15.98
N ILE A 135 -10.01 0.47 16.49
CA ILE A 135 -9.28 1.44 15.65
C ILE A 135 -8.18 0.72 14.85
N SER A 136 -7.43 -0.20 15.47
CA SER A 136 -6.33 -0.90 14.82
C SER A 136 -6.77 -1.83 13.69
N CYS A 137 -8.00 -2.33 13.71
CA CYS A 137 -8.57 -3.13 12.63
C CYS A 137 -9.30 -2.27 11.59
N ILE A 138 -10.17 -1.33 12.03
CA ILE A 138 -11.05 -0.59 11.12
C ILE A 138 -10.30 0.47 10.33
N ALA A 139 -9.41 1.24 10.95
CA ALA A 139 -8.73 2.35 10.27
C ALA A 139 -7.81 1.85 9.13
N PRO A 140 -6.96 0.81 9.31
CA PRO A 140 -6.20 0.23 8.20
C PRO A 140 -7.09 -0.39 7.13
N ALA A 141 -8.17 -1.09 7.51
CA ALA A 141 -9.10 -1.69 6.55
C ALA A 141 -9.72 -0.64 5.62
N ILE A 142 -10.19 0.49 6.17
CA ILE A 142 -10.69 1.62 5.37
C ILE A 142 -9.59 2.17 4.46
N GLY A 143 -8.37 2.32 4.98
CA GLY A 143 -7.22 2.78 4.20
C GLY A 143 -6.91 1.86 3.02
N PHE A 144 -6.87 0.55 3.23
CA PHE A 144 -6.63 -0.43 2.16
C PHE A 144 -7.75 -0.43 1.11
N VAL A 145 -9.00 -0.31 1.52
CA VAL A 145 -10.14 -0.16 0.58
C VAL A 145 -9.99 1.10 -0.25
N ALA A 146 -9.68 2.24 0.36
CA ALA A 146 -9.49 3.50 -0.35
C ALA A 146 -8.35 3.41 -1.38
N VAL A 147 -7.23 2.77 -1.02
CA VAL A 147 -6.11 2.52 -1.93
C VAL A 147 -6.53 1.58 -3.07
N ALA A 148 -7.21 0.47 -2.77
CA ALA A 148 -7.68 -0.47 -3.78
C ALA A 148 -8.62 0.19 -4.79
N LEU A 149 -9.57 1.01 -4.32
CA LEU A 149 -10.48 1.79 -5.17
C LEU A 149 -9.71 2.82 -6.02
N SER A 150 -8.75 3.52 -5.43
CA SER A 150 -7.90 4.47 -6.15
C SER A 150 -7.10 3.79 -7.26
N LEU A 151 -6.51 2.63 -7.00
CA LEU A 151 -5.80 1.85 -8.01
C LEU A 151 -6.73 1.37 -9.12
N PHE A 152 -7.94 0.96 -8.75
CA PHE A 152 -8.90 0.43 -9.73
C PHE A 152 -9.45 1.52 -10.64
N PHE A 153 -9.88 2.66 -10.08
CA PHE A 153 -10.59 3.72 -10.83
C PHE A 153 -9.68 4.82 -11.36
N ILE A 154 -8.61 5.18 -10.63
CA ILE A 154 -7.80 6.37 -10.94
C ILE A 154 -6.53 6.00 -11.69
N TYR A 155 -5.90 4.84 -11.38
CA TYR A 155 -4.64 4.46 -12.01
C TYR A 155 -4.86 3.85 -13.41
N PRO A 156 -4.45 4.56 -14.50
CA PRO A 156 -4.80 4.17 -15.87
C PRO A 156 -3.85 3.17 -16.51
N LEU A 157 -2.65 2.96 -15.91
CA LEU A 157 -1.59 2.15 -16.52
C LEU A 157 -1.84 0.65 -16.28
N THR A 158 -2.53 0.02 -17.22
CA THR A 158 -2.64 -1.44 -17.29
C THR A 158 -1.33 -2.08 -17.76
N LYS A 159 -1.18 -3.38 -17.57
CA LYS A 159 -0.02 -4.14 -18.04
C LYS A 159 0.26 -3.90 -19.53
N GLN A 160 -0.77 -3.96 -20.37
CA GLN A 160 -0.65 -3.71 -21.81
C GLN A 160 -0.11 -2.31 -22.10
N LYS A 161 -0.62 -1.28 -21.41
CA LYS A 161 -0.19 0.10 -21.59
C LYS A 161 1.27 0.31 -21.20
N VAL A 162 1.71 -0.35 -20.15
CA VAL A 162 3.13 -0.32 -19.71
C VAL A 162 4.02 -0.98 -20.77
N GLU A 163 3.62 -2.14 -21.30
CA GLU A 163 4.38 -2.83 -22.37
C GLU A 163 4.47 -1.97 -23.64
N GLU A 164 3.39 -1.31 -24.05
CA GLU A 164 3.37 -0.36 -25.18
C GLU A 164 4.33 0.81 -24.96
N ASN A 165 4.33 1.41 -23.74
CA ASN A 165 5.21 2.53 -23.41
C ASN A 165 6.70 2.11 -23.46
N VAL A 166 7.04 0.96 -22.91
CA VAL A 166 8.42 0.40 -22.95
C VAL A 166 8.86 0.18 -24.39
N ALA A 167 8.01 -0.39 -25.24
CA ALA A 167 8.32 -0.61 -26.66
C ALA A 167 8.52 0.72 -27.41
N ALA A 168 7.69 1.72 -27.15
CA ALA A 168 7.79 3.05 -27.76
C ALA A 168 9.10 3.77 -27.38
N LEU A 169 9.50 3.70 -26.10
CA LEU A 169 10.77 4.27 -25.62
C LEU A 169 11.97 3.55 -26.20
N ALA A 170 11.94 2.23 -26.30
CA ALA A 170 13.02 1.46 -26.94
C ALA A 170 13.24 1.84 -28.41
N GLN A 171 12.17 2.13 -29.15
CA GLN A 171 12.25 2.62 -30.53
C GLN A 171 12.81 4.04 -30.63
N ARG A 172 12.54 4.92 -29.66
CA ARG A 172 13.09 6.29 -29.63
C ARG A 172 14.58 6.32 -29.31
N HIS A 173 15.05 5.49 -28.38
CA HIS A 173 16.45 5.44 -27.97
C HIS A 173 17.37 4.72 -28.98
N ASN A 174 16.81 3.97 -29.93
CA ASN A 174 17.55 3.31 -31.00
C ASN A 174 17.67 4.16 -32.30
N LYS A 175 17.13 5.37 -32.30
CA LYS A 175 17.27 6.36 -33.38
C LYS A 175 18.22 7.46 -32.97
#